data_7f254f5b17b1a32c13586c0901acd609
#
_entry.id   7f254f5b17b1a32c13586c0901acd609
#
_cell.length_a   1.000
_cell.length_b   1.000
_cell.length_c   1.000
_cell.angle_alpha   90.00
_cell.angle_beta   90.00
_cell.angle_gamma   90.00
#
_symmetry.space_group_name_H-M   'P 1'
#
loop_
_entity.id
_entity.type
_entity.pdbx_description
1 polymer ?
#
loop_
_entity_poly.entity_id
_entity_poly.type
_entity_poly.pdbx_seq_one_letter_code
_entity_poly.pdbx_strand_id
1 'polypeptide(L)'
;MEVLTVPQSDPVTALIAAVEQADSAEKLVLAVQRLAALRQPEAIPTLTTVLRYNNPGAAVAAVDGLIALGETVTPYLLEHLDGYNYGARAWATRVFAGIGDPRALELLIEAAQQDFSLSVRRAAAQGLGKLRWSALSPEQANLAQQQVLATLGQVALDGEWVVRYAAIAGLQSLALGVTALKLTIYQQLQALKTQESEAIVLARIAWALQQLV
;
A
#
# COMPACT_ATOMS: atom_id res chain seq x y z
N MET A 1 -34.39 -23.83 38.01
CA MET A 1 -34.41 -23.83 36.54
C MET A 1 -33.26 -22.90 36.11
N GLU A 2 -32.09 -23.49 35.91
CA GLU A 2 -30.91 -22.75 35.50
C GLU A 2 -31.05 -22.35 34.01
N VAL A 3 -31.09 -21.06 33.74
CA VAL A 3 -31.07 -20.54 32.36
C VAL A 3 -29.64 -20.72 31.87
N LEU A 4 -29.42 -21.75 31.07
CA LEU A 4 -28.17 -21.90 30.30
C LEU A 4 -28.06 -20.70 29.33
N THR A 5 -27.32 -19.67 29.74
CA THR A 5 -26.88 -18.62 28.83
C THR A 5 -25.90 -19.25 27.84
N VAL A 6 -26.37 -19.50 26.63
CA VAL A 6 -25.50 -19.83 25.49
C VAL A 6 -24.53 -18.65 25.34
N PRO A 7 -23.22 -18.85 25.43
CA PRO A 7 -22.27 -17.75 25.18
C PRO A 7 -22.50 -17.29 23.75
N GLN A 8 -22.92 -16.03 23.57
CA GLN A 8 -22.93 -15.40 22.26
C GLN A 8 -21.46 -15.35 21.81
N SER A 9 -21.13 -16.09 20.74
CA SER A 9 -19.81 -16.03 20.14
C SER A 9 -19.53 -14.57 19.80
N ASP A 10 -18.32 -14.10 20.12
CA ASP A 10 -17.86 -12.77 19.74
C ASP A 10 -18.11 -12.59 18.23
N PRO A 11 -18.69 -11.45 17.79
CA PRO A 11 -18.97 -11.18 16.39
C PRO A 11 -17.75 -11.37 15.46
N VAL A 12 -16.54 -11.08 15.96
CA VAL A 12 -15.29 -11.29 15.20
C VAL A 12 -15.05 -12.77 14.97
N THR A 13 -15.13 -13.59 16.01
CA THR A 13 -14.95 -15.06 15.92
C THR A 13 -15.94 -15.69 14.94
N ALA A 14 -17.19 -15.27 14.99
CA ALA A 14 -18.22 -15.77 14.07
C ALA A 14 -17.92 -15.41 12.60
N LEU A 15 -17.39 -14.20 12.35
CA LEU A 15 -17.03 -13.78 10.99
C LEU A 15 -15.71 -14.39 10.50
N ILE A 16 -14.75 -14.64 11.38
CA ILE A 16 -13.54 -15.41 11.04
C ILE A 16 -13.96 -16.81 10.58
N ALA A 17 -14.80 -17.50 11.35
CA ALA A 17 -15.33 -18.81 10.95
C ALA A 17 -16.09 -18.76 9.62
N ALA A 18 -16.84 -17.69 9.35
CA ALA A 18 -17.55 -17.52 8.07
C ALA A 18 -16.58 -17.36 6.89
N VAL A 19 -15.42 -16.72 7.07
CA VAL A 19 -14.37 -16.65 6.04
C VAL A 19 -13.77 -18.02 5.78
N GLU A 20 -13.45 -18.77 6.83
CA GLU A 20 -12.85 -20.12 6.75
C GLU A 20 -13.76 -21.16 6.13
N GLN A 21 -15.07 -21.03 6.36
CA GLN A 21 -16.09 -21.97 5.90
C GLN A 21 -16.75 -21.58 4.58
N ALA A 22 -16.30 -20.47 3.95
CA ALA A 22 -16.88 -20.01 2.71
C ALA A 22 -16.68 -21.04 1.57
N ASP A 23 -17.77 -21.53 1.02
CA ASP A 23 -17.82 -22.61 0.02
C ASP A 23 -17.98 -22.07 -1.42
N SER A 24 -18.04 -20.76 -1.61
CA SER A 24 -18.06 -20.12 -2.93
C SER A 24 -17.28 -18.80 -2.93
N ALA A 25 -16.90 -18.34 -4.12
CA ALA A 25 -16.18 -17.09 -4.29
C ALA A 25 -16.98 -15.88 -3.75
N GLU A 26 -18.28 -15.87 -4.00
CA GLU A 26 -19.18 -14.79 -3.58
C GLU A 26 -19.36 -14.77 -2.06
N LYS A 27 -19.54 -15.94 -1.44
CA LYS A 27 -19.64 -16.05 0.03
C LYS A 27 -18.34 -15.62 0.71
N LEU A 28 -17.19 -15.99 0.13
CA LEU A 28 -15.89 -15.56 0.63
C LEU A 28 -15.76 -14.03 0.61
N VAL A 29 -16.05 -13.39 -0.54
CA VAL A 29 -16.00 -11.93 -0.65
C VAL A 29 -16.89 -11.27 0.40
N LEU A 30 -18.14 -11.72 0.54
CA LEU A 30 -19.08 -11.16 1.50
C LEU A 30 -18.62 -11.34 2.96
N ALA A 31 -18.09 -12.52 3.30
CA ALA A 31 -17.57 -12.80 4.64
C ALA A 31 -16.37 -11.89 4.96
N VAL A 32 -15.42 -11.74 4.02
CA VAL A 32 -14.26 -10.86 4.18
C VAL A 32 -14.68 -9.39 4.31
N GLN A 33 -15.63 -8.91 3.51
CA GLN A 33 -16.15 -7.54 3.63
C GLN A 33 -16.78 -7.29 5.02
N ARG A 34 -17.56 -8.23 5.53
CA ARG A 34 -18.18 -8.14 6.87
C ARG A 34 -17.12 -8.13 7.97
N LEU A 35 -16.12 -9.01 7.87
CA LEU A 35 -15.00 -9.07 8.83
C LEU A 35 -14.20 -7.77 8.82
N ALA A 36 -13.85 -7.25 7.64
CA ALA A 36 -13.14 -5.99 7.46
C ALA A 36 -13.90 -4.79 8.05
N ALA A 37 -15.23 -4.79 7.92
CA ALA A 37 -16.08 -3.70 8.41
C ALA A 37 -16.08 -3.56 9.94
N LEU A 38 -15.76 -4.63 10.68
CA LEU A 38 -15.67 -4.58 12.14
C LEU A 38 -14.47 -3.76 12.63
N ARG A 39 -13.42 -3.64 11.83
CA ARG A 39 -12.16 -2.93 12.18
C ARG A 39 -11.57 -3.38 13.51
N GLN A 40 -11.61 -4.68 13.79
CA GLN A 40 -11.07 -5.27 15.02
C GLN A 40 -9.69 -5.87 14.74
N PRO A 41 -8.66 -5.60 15.58
CA PRO A 41 -7.30 -6.12 15.38
C PRO A 41 -7.23 -7.65 15.28
N GLU A 42 -8.16 -8.36 15.91
CA GLU A 42 -8.26 -9.81 15.87
C GLU A 42 -8.52 -10.36 14.45
N ALA A 43 -9.01 -9.51 13.54
CA ALA A 43 -9.21 -9.85 12.14
C ALA A 43 -7.91 -9.87 11.31
N ILE A 44 -6.81 -9.26 11.79
CA ILE A 44 -5.57 -9.10 11.04
C ILE A 44 -5.02 -10.43 10.50
N PRO A 45 -4.90 -11.51 11.30
CA PRO A 45 -4.38 -12.78 10.80
C PRO A 45 -5.22 -13.35 9.64
N THR A 46 -6.54 -13.35 9.80
CA THR A 46 -7.45 -13.87 8.77
C THR A 46 -7.44 -13.03 7.51
N LEU A 47 -7.51 -11.70 7.61
CA LEU A 47 -7.43 -10.80 6.46
C LEU A 47 -6.07 -10.92 5.73
N THR A 48 -4.96 -11.09 6.47
CA THR A 48 -3.64 -11.35 5.88
C THR A 48 -3.60 -12.67 5.13
N THR A 49 -4.21 -13.72 5.68
CA THR A 49 -4.30 -15.04 5.01
C THR A 49 -5.09 -14.96 3.71
N VAL A 50 -6.16 -14.16 3.66
CA VAL A 50 -6.98 -13.95 2.45
C VAL A 50 -6.17 -13.35 1.30
N LEU A 51 -5.12 -12.57 1.56
CA LEU A 51 -4.25 -12.03 0.51
C LEU A 51 -3.55 -13.13 -0.34
N ARG A 52 -3.49 -14.37 0.18
CA ARG A 52 -2.90 -15.53 -0.51
C ARG A 52 -3.91 -16.30 -1.35
N TYR A 53 -5.19 -16.01 -1.22
CA TYR A 53 -6.24 -16.73 -1.92
C TYR A 53 -6.33 -16.28 -3.38
N ASN A 54 -6.62 -17.22 -4.28
CA ASN A 54 -6.88 -16.91 -5.68
C ASN A 54 -8.30 -16.35 -5.88
N ASN A 55 -8.59 -15.26 -5.16
CA ASN A 55 -9.87 -14.54 -5.24
C ASN A 55 -9.61 -13.03 -5.17
N PRO A 56 -9.48 -12.34 -6.32
CA PRO A 56 -9.20 -10.91 -6.35
C PRO A 56 -10.21 -10.05 -5.61
N GLY A 57 -11.49 -10.42 -5.61
CA GLY A 57 -12.54 -9.69 -4.88
C GLY A 57 -12.35 -9.75 -3.37
N ALA A 58 -12.06 -10.94 -2.84
CA ALA A 58 -11.75 -11.12 -1.43
C ALA A 58 -10.44 -10.41 -1.04
N ALA A 59 -9.41 -10.48 -1.90
CA ALA A 59 -8.14 -9.81 -1.66
C ALA A 59 -8.31 -8.28 -1.60
N VAL A 60 -9.11 -7.67 -2.49
CA VAL A 60 -9.42 -6.23 -2.42
C VAL A 60 -10.10 -5.88 -1.10
N ALA A 61 -11.13 -6.63 -0.70
CA ALA A 61 -11.83 -6.40 0.56
C ALA A 61 -10.90 -6.55 1.78
N ALA A 62 -9.98 -7.52 1.76
CA ALA A 62 -8.98 -7.71 2.80
C ALA A 62 -7.99 -6.54 2.85
N VAL A 63 -7.50 -6.06 1.69
CA VAL A 63 -6.62 -4.88 1.60
C VAL A 63 -7.30 -3.66 2.21
N ASP A 64 -8.55 -3.38 1.83
CA ASP A 64 -9.30 -2.24 2.36
C ASP A 64 -9.49 -2.34 3.88
N GLY A 65 -9.81 -3.54 4.38
CA GLY A 65 -9.93 -3.80 5.82
C GLY A 65 -8.62 -3.60 6.58
N LEU A 66 -7.51 -4.12 6.05
CA LEU A 66 -6.19 -3.97 6.65
C LEU A 66 -5.74 -2.50 6.65
N ILE A 67 -5.97 -1.77 5.56
CA ILE A 67 -5.69 -0.31 5.51
C ILE A 67 -6.52 0.43 6.55
N ALA A 68 -7.81 0.09 6.71
CA ALA A 68 -8.69 0.72 7.68
C ALA A 68 -8.31 0.45 9.14
N LEU A 69 -7.59 -0.65 9.42
CA LEU A 69 -7.00 -0.97 10.73
C LEU A 69 -5.72 -0.16 11.01
N GLY A 70 -5.07 0.38 9.98
CA GLY A 70 -3.94 1.27 10.11
C GLY A 70 -2.64 0.61 10.60
N GLU A 71 -1.87 1.35 11.40
CA GLU A 71 -0.50 0.99 11.81
C GLU A 71 -0.38 -0.30 12.61
N THR A 72 -1.46 -0.77 13.24
CA THR A 72 -1.48 -2.02 14.00
C THR A 72 -1.22 -3.24 13.11
N VAL A 73 -1.51 -3.12 11.81
CA VAL A 73 -1.29 -4.16 10.79
C VAL A 73 0.18 -4.32 10.44
N THR A 74 0.94 -3.23 10.43
CA THR A 74 2.30 -3.21 9.86
C THR A 74 3.25 -4.24 10.47
N PRO A 75 3.37 -4.37 11.81
CA PRO A 75 4.28 -5.37 12.39
C PRO A 75 3.91 -6.80 12.00
N TYR A 76 2.62 -7.13 12.11
CA TYR A 76 2.14 -8.47 11.78
C TYR A 76 2.41 -8.80 10.30
N LEU A 77 2.10 -7.87 9.41
CA LEU A 77 2.25 -8.09 7.97
C LEU A 77 3.72 -8.19 7.54
N LEU A 78 4.63 -7.41 8.16
CA LEU A 78 6.08 -7.52 7.92
C LEU A 78 6.63 -8.88 8.35
N GLU A 79 6.19 -9.41 9.49
CA GLU A 79 6.62 -10.70 10.01
C GLU A 79 6.11 -11.88 9.18
N HIS A 80 4.88 -11.75 8.61
CA HIS A 80 4.19 -12.85 7.94
C HIS A 80 4.16 -12.72 6.41
N LEU A 81 4.94 -11.78 5.84
CA LEU A 81 5.03 -11.60 4.40
C LEU A 81 5.77 -12.78 3.77
N ASP A 82 5.05 -13.54 2.93
CA ASP A 82 5.63 -14.63 2.16
C ASP A 82 6.29 -14.09 0.89
N GLY A 83 7.62 -14.11 0.86
CA GLY A 83 8.41 -13.65 -0.28
C GLY A 83 8.21 -14.47 -1.56
N TYR A 84 7.74 -15.71 -1.45
CA TYR A 84 7.54 -16.61 -2.61
C TYR A 84 6.16 -16.49 -3.25
N ASN A 85 5.16 -15.98 -2.53
CA ASN A 85 3.82 -15.79 -3.06
C ASN A 85 3.65 -14.40 -3.69
N TYR A 86 3.81 -14.33 -5.01
CA TYR A 86 3.75 -13.06 -5.76
C TYR A 86 2.43 -12.31 -5.61
N GLY A 87 1.32 -13.04 -5.61
CA GLY A 87 0.00 -12.43 -5.45
C GLY A 87 -0.16 -11.80 -4.07
N ALA A 88 0.19 -12.56 -3.03
CA ALA A 88 0.16 -12.06 -1.65
C ALA A 88 1.09 -10.85 -1.46
N ARG A 89 2.31 -10.89 -2.05
CA ARG A 89 3.25 -9.78 -1.98
C ARG A 89 2.71 -8.51 -2.64
N ALA A 90 2.08 -8.65 -3.81
CA ALA A 90 1.45 -7.52 -4.50
C ALA A 90 0.32 -6.89 -3.67
N TRP A 91 -0.50 -7.70 -3.03
CA TRP A 91 -1.56 -7.23 -2.16
C TRP A 91 -1.01 -6.60 -0.87
N ALA A 92 -0.02 -7.24 -0.22
CA ALA A 92 0.64 -6.70 0.98
C ALA A 92 1.31 -5.35 0.70
N THR A 93 1.99 -5.20 -0.44
CA THR A 93 2.57 -3.91 -0.85
C THR A 93 1.51 -2.81 -0.97
N ARG A 94 0.31 -3.15 -1.47
CA ARG A 94 -0.82 -2.20 -1.49
C ARG A 94 -1.31 -1.82 -0.09
N VAL A 95 -1.31 -2.76 0.85
CA VAL A 95 -1.63 -2.48 2.25
C VAL A 95 -0.62 -1.51 2.85
N PHE A 96 0.69 -1.77 2.72
CA PHE A 96 1.73 -0.86 3.21
C PHE A 96 1.64 0.53 2.55
N ALA A 97 1.44 0.58 1.24
CA ALA A 97 1.25 1.81 0.50
C ALA A 97 0.00 2.61 0.95
N GLY A 98 -1.07 1.91 1.34
CA GLY A 98 -2.31 2.51 1.82
C GLY A 98 -2.21 3.00 3.26
N ILE A 99 -1.52 2.27 4.13
CA ILE A 99 -1.30 2.65 5.53
C ILE A 99 -0.32 3.82 5.63
N GLY A 100 0.74 3.82 4.83
CA GLY A 100 1.77 4.86 4.86
C GLY A 100 2.64 4.84 6.11
N ASP A 101 2.80 3.68 6.75
CA ASP A 101 3.63 3.52 7.94
C ASP A 101 5.13 3.51 7.58
N PRO A 102 5.96 4.39 8.17
CA PRO A 102 7.39 4.45 7.88
C PRO A 102 8.16 3.16 8.18
N ARG A 103 7.64 2.27 9.02
CA ARG A 103 8.26 0.96 9.29
C ARG A 103 8.34 0.07 8.04
N ALA A 104 7.51 0.36 7.02
CA ALA A 104 7.55 -0.33 5.73
C ALA A 104 8.48 0.35 4.70
N LEU A 105 9.23 1.39 5.08
CA LEU A 105 10.06 2.20 4.16
C LEU A 105 11.02 1.35 3.34
N GLU A 106 11.87 0.56 4.00
CA GLU A 106 12.90 -0.25 3.31
C GLU A 106 12.28 -1.28 2.37
N LEU A 107 11.21 -1.95 2.81
CA LEU A 107 10.46 -2.90 1.98
C LEU A 107 9.89 -2.20 0.73
N LEU A 108 9.32 -1.01 0.90
CA LEU A 108 8.74 -0.26 -0.23
C LEU A 108 9.83 0.24 -1.19
N ILE A 109 11.02 0.65 -0.69
CA ILE A 109 12.16 1.04 -1.53
C ILE A 109 12.62 -0.15 -2.37
N GLU A 110 12.91 -1.29 -1.73
CA GLU A 110 13.33 -2.51 -2.42
C GLU A 110 12.28 -2.95 -3.45
N ALA A 111 11.02 -2.99 -3.05
CA ALA A 111 9.92 -3.36 -3.93
C ALA A 111 9.77 -2.42 -5.12
N ALA A 112 9.93 -1.11 -4.95
CA ALA A 112 9.82 -0.14 -6.04
C ALA A 112 10.95 -0.27 -7.07
N GLN A 113 12.16 -0.61 -6.63
CA GLN A 113 13.35 -0.66 -7.48
C GLN A 113 13.58 -2.02 -8.13
N GLN A 114 13.28 -3.13 -7.41
CA GLN A 114 13.81 -4.43 -7.76
C GLN A 114 12.75 -5.52 -7.97
N ASP A 115 11.49 -5.30 -7.58
CA ASP A 115 10.49 -6.34 -7.74
C ASP A 115 10.22 -6.60 -9.24
N PHE A 116 10.22 -7.87 -9.63
CA PHE A 116 9.96 -8.24 -11.04
C PHE A 116 8.51 -7.97 -11.46
N SER A 117 7.56 -7.90 -10.51
CA SER A 117 6.14 -7.64 -10.80
C SER A 117 5.87 -6.15 -10.93
N LEU A 118 5.36 -5.75 -12.10
CA LEU A 118 4.93 -4.37 -12.37
C LEU A 118 3.93 -3.84 -11.35
N SER A 119 3.02 -4.70 -10.89
CA SER A 119 1.98 -4.31 -9.94
C SER A 119 2.56 -4.00 -8.56
N VAL A 120 3.63 -4.69 -8.17
CA VAL A 120 4.35 -4.45 -6.92
C VAL A 120 5.15 -3.16 -7.02
N ARG A 121 6.02 -3.00 -8.06
CA ARG A 121 6.79 -1.76 -8.27
C ARG A 121 5.89 -0.53 -8.29
N ARG A 122 4.77 -0.60 -9.02
CA ARG A 122 3.80 0.47 -9.10
C ARG A 122 3.17 0.83 -7.77
N ALA A 123 2.73 -0.17 -6.98
CA ALA A 123 2.13 0.06 -5.67
C ALA A 123 3.14 0.66 -4.69
N ALA A 124 4.36 0.13 -4.67
CA ALA A 124 5.44 0.62 -3.83
C ALA A 124 5.82 2.08 -4.15
N ALA A 125 5.99 2.43 -5.44
CA ALA A 125 6.30 3.78 -5.86
C ALA A 125 5.22 4.80 -5.43
N GLN A 126 3.94 4.44 -5.54
CA GLN A 126 2.86 5.29 -5.03
C GLN A 126 2.89 5.41 -3.51
N GLY A 127 3.16 4.32 -2.80
CA GLY A 127 3.18 4.26 -1.34
C GLY A 127 4.29 5.10 -0.73
N LEU A 128 5.48 5.06 -1.31
CA LEU A 128 6.63 5.86 -0.88
C LEU A 128 6.31 7.34 -0.78
N GLY A 129 5.53 7.90 -1.71
CA GLY A 129 5.14 9.31 -1.68
C GLY A 129 4.10 9.66 -0.61
N LYS A 130 3.52 8.68 0.09
CA LYS A 130 2.41 8.85 1.04
C LYS A 130 2.78 8.47 2.48
N LEU A 131 4.05 8.21 2.76
CA LEU A 131 4.50 7.86 4.09
C LEU A 131 4.21 8.98 5.10
N ARG A 132 3.84 8.60 6.31
CA ARG A 132 3.49 9.53 7.40
C ARG A 132 4.72 9.94 8.18
N TRP A 133 5.32 11.02 7.77
CA TRP A 133 6.56 11.56 8.35
C TRP A 133 6.45 11.94 9.82
N SER A 134 5.26 12.29 10.29
CA SER A 134 4.99 12.66 11.69
C SER A 134 5.22 11.52 12.69
N ALA A 135 5.35 10.27 12.22
CA ALA A 135 5.68 9.12 13.06
C ALA A 135 7.19 8.97 13.33
N LEU A 136 8.02 9.82 12.73
CA LEU A 136 9.48 9.80 12.84
C LEU A 136 10.00 11.04 13.56
N SER A 137 11.23 10.96 14.14
CA SER A 137 11.92 12.18 14.57
C SER A 137 12.24 13.07 13.36
N PRO A 138 12.46 14.38 13.55
CA PRO A 138 12.80 15.29 12.45
C PRO A 138 14.02 14.85 11.64
N GLU A 139 15.07 14.32 12.28
CA GLU A 139 16.26 13.81 11.62
C GLU A 139 15.98 12.54 10.81
N GLN A 140 15.24 11.60 11.40
CA GLN A 140 14.82 10.38 10.70
C GLN A 140 13.91 10.68 9.52
N ALA A 141 12.95 11.60 9.70
CA ALA A 141 12.06 12.03 8.64
C ALA A 141 12.83 12.65 7.47
N ASN A 142 13.80 13.54 7.73
CA ASN A 142 14.60 14.15 6.68
C ASN A 142 15.39 13.09 5.90
N LEU A 143 16.09 12.17 6.59
CA LEU A 143 16.84 11.11 5.95
C LEU A 143 15.92 10.24 5.07
N ALA A 144 14.80 9.78 5.59
CA ALA A 144 13.83 8.97 4.88
C ALA A 144 13.24 9.68 3.66
N GLN A 145 12.93 10.98 3.77
CA GLN A 145 12.44 11.80 2.67
C GLN A 145 13.46 11.93 1.53
N GLN A 146 14.75 12.07 1.85
CA GLN A 146 15.81 12.09 0.83
C GLN A 146 15.97 10.73 0.16
N GLN A 147 15.90 9.62 0.91
CA GLN A 147 15.91 8.28 0.34
C GLN A 147 14.73 8.06 -0.62
N VAL A 148 13.52 8.46 -0.21
CA VAL A 148 12.33 8.35 -1.04
C VAL A 148 12.43 9.22 -2.30
N LEU A 149 12.92 10.44 -2.19
CA LEU A 149 13.14 11.33 -3.34
C LEU A 149 14.09 10.68 -4.36
N ALA A 150 15.23 10.17 -3.90
CA ALA A 150 16.22 9.50 -4.75
C ALA A 150 15.63 8.24 -5.40
N THR A 151 14.93 7.40 -4.63
CA THR A 151 14.30 6.17 -5.12
C THR A 151 13.23 6.48 -6.18
N LEU A 152 12.31 7.41 -5.90
CA LEU A 152 11.27 7.77 -6.86
C LEU A 152 11.85 8.41 -8.12
N GLY A 153 12.96 9.17 -8.01
CA GLY A 153 13.69 9.69 -9.15
C GLY A 153 14.24 8.60 -10.07
N GLN A 154 14.79 7.53 -9.50
CA GLN A 154 15.26 6.37 -10.26
C GLN A 154 14.10 5.60 -10.89
N VAL A 155 13.04 5.32 -10.11
CA VAL A 155 11.85 4.58 -10.56
C VAL A 155 11.07 5.36 -11.64
N ALA A 156 11.18 6.69 -11.67
CA ALA A 156 10.63 7.51 -12.77
C ALA A 156 11.32 7.29 -14.12
N LEU A 157 12.40 6.53 -14.16
CA LEU A 157 13.12 6.09 -15.37
C LEU A 157 12.93 4.60 -15.66
N ASP A 158 12.01 3.92 -14.98
CA ASP A 158 11.72 2.50 -15.21
C ASP A 158 11.36 2.22 -16.67
N GLY A 159 11.74 1.05 -17.19
CA GLY A 159 11.40 0.62 -18.55
C GLY A 159 9.89 0.60 -18.83
N GLU A 160 9.09 0.37 -17.81
CA GLU A 160 7.64 0.22 -17.90
C GLU A 160 6.91 1.55 -17.59
N TRP A 161 6.17 2.06 -18.54
CA TRP A 161 5.48 3.35 -18.40
C TRP A 161 4.51 3.41 -17.21
N VAL A 162 3.86 2.30 -16.86
CA VAL A 162 2.93 2.23 -15.72
C VAL A 162 3.65 2.44 -14.38
N VAL A 163 4.93 2.05 -14.30
CA VAL A 163 5.78 2.24 -13.13
C VAL A 163 6.26 3.69 -13.09
N ARG A 164 6.74 4.24 -14.23
CA ARG A 164 7.08 5.67 -14.32
C ARG A 164 5.93 6.57 -13.92
N TYR A 165 4.71 6.29 -14.42
CA TYR A 165 3.49 7.02 -14.04
C TYR A 165 3.28 7.02 -12.52
N ALA A 166 3.46 5.86 -11.87
CA ALA A 166 3.29 5.71 -10.43
C ALA A 166 4.37 6.47 -9.64
N ALA A 167 5.62 6.44 -10.11
CA ALA A 167 6.72 7.20 -9.50
C ALA A 167 6.47 8.71 -9.54
N ILE A 168 5.96 9.23 -10.65
CA ILE A 168 5.58 10.64 -10.78
C ILE A 168 4.43 10.98 -9.81
N ALA A 169 3.47 10.06 -9.62
CA ALA A 169 2.43 10.23 -8.61
C ALA A 169 3.00 10.26 -7.19
N GLY A 170 3.98 9.39 -6.92
CA GLY A 170 4.72 9.37 -5.65
C GLY A 170 5.49 10.67 -5.40
N LEU A 171 6.25 11.16 -6.39
CA LEU A 171 6.97 12.43 -6.33
C LEU A 171 6.03 13.61 -6.04
N GLN A 172 4.89 13.67 -6.72
CA GLN A 172 3.89 14.70 -6.44
C GLN A 172 3.37 14.63 -5.01
N SER A 173 3.03 13.42 -4.53
CA SER A 173 2.54 13.23 -3.16
C SER A 173 3.59 13.65 -2.13
N LEU A 174 4.86 13.28 -2.36
CA LEU A 174 6.00 13.69 -1.52
C LEU A 174 6.14 15.23 -1.49
N ALA A 175 6.06 15.89 -2.65
CA ALA A 175 6.17 17.35 -2.74
C ALA A 175 5.03 18.08 -2.02
N LEU A 176 3.81 17.53 -2.05
CA LEU A 176 2.66 18.07 -1.35
C LEU A 176 2.76 17.86 0.16
N GLY A 177 3.34 16.75 0.60
CA GLY A 177 3.53 16.43 2.02
C GLY A 177 4.78 17.07 2.64
N VAL A 178 5.80 17.42 1.83
CA VAL A 178 7.10 17.93 2.30
C VAL A 178 7.48 19.19 1.53
N THR A 179 7.06 20.33 2.04
CA THR A 179 7.25 21.65 1.38
C THR A 179 8.71 21.93 1.03
N ALA A 180 9.66 21.48 1.87
CA ALA A 180 11.10 21.68 1.65
C ALA A 180 11.60 21.00 0.35
N LEU A 181 10.96 19.93 -0.11
CA LEU A 181 11.31 19.20 -1.33
C LEU A 181 10.55 19.67 -2.57
N LYS A 182 9.56 20.55 -2.41
CA LYS A 182 8.65 20.96 -3.49
C LYS A 182 9.40 21.51 -4.71
N LEU A 183 10.34 22.42 -4.51
CA LEU A 183 11.11 23.04 -5.60
C LEU A 183 12.01 22.01 -6.31
N THR A 184 12.70 21.17 -5.56
CA THR A 184 13.58 20.13 -6.10
C THR A 184 12.78 19.14 -6.95
N ILE A 185 11.63 18.69 -6.46
CA ILE A 185 10.76 17.77 -7.19
C ILE A 185 10.17 18.43 -8.43
N TYR A 186 9.77 19.70 -8.35
CA TYR A 186 9.29 20.45 -9.50
C TYR A 186 10.35 20.51 -10.63
N GLN A 187 11.61 20.83 -10.30
CA GLN A 187 12.71 20.86 -11.25
C GLN A 187 12.99 19.47 -11.85
N GLN A 188 12.96 18.42 -11.02
CA GLN A 188 13.13 17.05 -11.48
C GLN A 188 12.01 16.62 -12.44
N LEU A 189 10.75 16.96 -12.15
CA LEU A 189 9.62 16.68 -13.04
C LEU A 189 9.74 17.43 -14.37
N GLN A 190 10.26 18.66 -14.38
CA GLN A 190 10.54 19.40 -15.62
C GLN A 190 11.62 18.69 -16.45
N ALA A 191 12.68 18.20 -15.82
CA ALA A 191 13.72 17.45 -16.53
C ALA A 191 13.18 16.12 -17.09
N LEU A 192 12.39 15.37 -16.32
CA LEU A 192 11.74 14.14 -16.78
C LEU A 192 10.84 14.40 -18.00
N LYS A 193 10.11 15.50 -18.01
CA LYS A 193 9.23 15.88 -19.13
C LYS A 193 9.96 15.99 -20.46
N THR A 194 11.22 16.41 -20.46
CA THR A 194 12.02 16.57 -21.70
C THR A 194 12.51 15.24 -22.28
N GLN A 195 12.51 14.18 -21.47
CA GLN A 195 13.04 12.86 -21.85
C GLN A 195 11.94 11.81 -22.07
N GLU A 196 10.73 12.10 -21.60
CA GLU A 196 9.59 11.15 -21.68
C GLU A 196 8.97 11.20 -23.08
N SER A 197 8.60 10.02 -23.59
CA SER A 197 7.93 9.85 -24.88
C SER A 197 6.51 9.37 -24.79
N GLU A 198 6.13 8.71 -23.68
CA GLU A 198 4.80 8.19 -23.46
C GLU A 198 3.79 9.29 -23.15
N ALA A 199 2.78 9.46 -24.00
CA ALA A 199 1.79 10.54 -23.88
C ALA A 199 1.06 10.56 -22.53
N ILE A 200 0.74 9.37 -21.98
CA ILE A 200 0.05 9.27 -20.71
C ILE A 200 0.94 9.67 -19.51
N VAL A 201 2.25 9.39 -19.60
CA VAL A 201 3.23 9.81 -18.58
C VAL A 201 3.49 11.29 -18.69
N LEU A 202 3.61 11.84 -19.91
CA LEU A 202 3.69 13.29 -20.15
C LEU A 202 2.51 14.05 -19.57
N ALA A 203 1.27 13.54 -19.78
CA ALA A 203 0.07 14.13 -19.19
C ALA A 203 0.12 14.09 -17.66
N ARG A 204 0.62 12.98 -17.08
CA ARG A 204 0.79 12.82 -15.63
C ARG A 204 1.81 13.82 -15.06
N ILE A 205 2.94 14.01 -15.74
CA ILE A 205 3.95 15.01 -15.35
C ILE A 205 3.35 16.42 -15.43
N ALA A 206 2.67 16.74 -16.53
CA ALA A 206 2.05 18.06 -16.70
C ALA A 206 1.05 18.35 -15.58
N TRP A 207 0.22 17.38 -15.22
CA TRP A 207 -0.72 17.52 -14.12
C TRP A 207 0.00 17.70 -12.78
N ALA A 208 1.06 16.92 -12.50
CA ALA A 208 1.84 17.09 -11.27
C ALA A 208 2.44 18.48 -11.16
N LEU A 209 3.05 18.99 -12.24
CA LEU A 209 3.61 20.34 -12.28
C LEU A 209 2.57 21.42 -12.00
N GLN A 210 1.35 21.29 -12.52
CA GLN A 210 0.25 22.23 -12.24
C GLN A 210 -0.15 22.27 -10.77
N GLN A 211 -0.10 21.11 -10.08
CA GLN A 211 -0.45 21.04 -8.66
C GLN A 211 0.66 21.55 -7.73
N LEU A 212 1.87 21.74 -8.26
CA LEU A 212 3.03 22.17 -7.48
C LEU A 212 3.38 23.67 -7.66
N VAL A 213 2.62 24.40 -8.45
CA VAL A 213 2.78 25.88 -8.61
C VAL A 213 2.22 26.70 -7.44
#